data_6cb88f982b7b477b022693fd73adf04a
#
_entry.id   6cb88f982b7b477b022693fd73adf04a
#
_cell.length_a   1.000
_cell.length_b   1.000
_cell.length_c   1.000
_cell.angle_alpha   90.00
_cell.angle_beta   90.00
_cell.angle_gamma   90.00
#
_symmetry.space_group_name_H-M   'P 1'
#
loop_
_entity.id
_entity.type
_entity.pdbx_description
1 polymer ?
#
loop_
_entity_poly.entity_id
_entity_poly.type
_entity_poly.pdbx_seq_one_letter_code
_entity_poly.pdbx_strand_id
1 'polypeptide(L)'
;MATFFLILIYLAFISLGLPDSLLGSAWPAMGPALGAPLSGAGAVSLIITGGTIVSSLFSGRLIRKLGTGKLTCISVAMTAGALLGFSLAPSFGWLCLLAVPLGLGAGAVDAGLNQYVAVHYASRHMNWLHCCWGVGATMGPLILSACLSGGGGWRQGYLVISVIQWTLTVVLLFSLPQWKRERAAEEAKQMDAGPVRPLALPGAKSALVCFLFYCAMESTTGLWGSSYLTGARGVPAERAAGWISLFYLGITAGRLLAGFATRRWDNKTLIRLGTALCGGGVLLLLLPLPVWTAPAAFALLGLGCAPIYPAMLHETPNRFGETASQAMMGVQMACAYVGNLTVPPAFGLLAGWVGAGALPVCLLLVLAGLVLCSERVNRILG
;
A
#
# COMPACT_ATOMS: atom_id res chain seq x y z
N MET A 1 2.36 -15.12 -26.26
CA MET A 1 3.45 -14.98 -25.26
C MET A 1 3.28 -13.71 -24.45
N ALA A 2 3.11 -12.52 -25.04
CA ALA A 2 2.93 -11.26 -24.29
C ALA A 2 1.77 -11.27 -23.27
N THR A 3 0.62 -11.88 -23.62
CA THR A 3 -0.55 -11.97 -22.74
C THR A 3 -0.29 -12.85 -21.50
N PHE A 4 0.40 -13.99 -21.66
CA PHE A 4 0.76 -14.86 -20.55
C PHE A 4 1.68 -14.16 -19.55
N PHE A 5 2.61 -13.40 -20.07
CA PHE A 5 3.56 -12.64 -19.27
C PHE A 5 2.87 -11.54 -18.43
N LEU A 6 1.95 -10.84 -19.06
CA LEU A 6 1.15 -9.82 -18.39
C LEU A 6 0.29 -10.42 -17.26
N ILE A 7 -0.27 -11.62 -17.47
CA ILE A 7 -1.01 -12.35 -16.44
C ILE A 7 -0.11 -12.67 -15.25
N LEU A 8 1.12 -13.14 -15.48
CA LEU A 8 2.09 -13.41 -14.40
C LEU A 8 2.42 -12.16 -13.58
N ILE A 9 2.60 -11.02 -14.26
CA ILE A 9 2.85 -9.73 -13.59
C ILE A 9 1.65 -9.34 -12.73
N TYR A 10 0.43 -9.48 -13.23
CA TYR A 10 -0.77 -9.18 -12.46
C TYR A 10 -0.95 -10.13 -11.27
N LEU A 11 -0.67 -11.42 -11.41
CA LEU A 11 -0.69 -12.37 -10.31
C LEU A 11 0.37 -12.03 -9.25
N ALA A 12 1.55 -11.58 -9.67
CA ALA A 12 2.58 -11.13 -8.74
C ALA A 12 2.13 -9.88 -7.94
N PHE A 13 1.36 -8.97 -8.55
CA PHE A 13 0.79 -7.83 -7.85
C PHE A 13 -0.38 -8.17 -6.93
N ILE A 14 -1.23 -9.13 -7.28
CA ILE A 14 -2.22 -9.69 -6.35
C ILE A 14 -1.49 -10.29 -5.14
N SER A 15 -0.44 -11.06 -5.40
CA SER A 15 0.39 -11.66 -4.35
C SER A 15 1.06 -10.63 -3.45
N LEU A 16 1.48 -9.48 -3.97
CA LEU A 16 2.03 -8.36 -3.20
C LEU A 16 0.98 -7.73 -2.28
N GLY A 17 -0.25 -7.54 -2.77
CA GLY A 17 -1.33 -6.95 -1.98
C GLY A 17 -1.79 -7.80 -0.80
N LEU A 18 -1.70 -9.14 -0.90
CA LEU A 18 -2.16 -10.06 0.14
C LEU A 18 -1.51 -9.78 1.52
N PRO A 19 -0.17 -9.69 1.67
CA PRO A 19 0.47 -9.42 2.96
C PRO A 19 0.37 -7.97 3.41
N ASP A 20 0.25 -7.01 2.50
CA ASP A 20 0.25 -5.58 2.83
C ASP A 20 -0.89 -5.18 3.77
N SER A 21 -2.04 -5.84 3.62
CA SER A 21 -3.24 -5.61 4.44
C SER A 21 -3.36 -6.55 5.65
N LEU A 22 -2.48 -7.55 5.74
CA LEU A 22 -2.66 -8.66 6.69
C LEU A 22 -2.25 -8.27 8.12
N LEU A 23 -1.14 -7.55 8.28
CA LEU A 23 -0.62 -7.18 9.61
C LEU A 23 -1.65 -6.45 10.46
N GLY A 24 -2.24 -5.38 9.92
CA GLY A 24 -3.24 -4.59 10.63
C GLY A 24 -4.51 -5.38 10.93
N SER A 25 -4.94 -6.21 9.98
CA SER A 25 -6.13 -7.05 10.13
C SER A 25 -5.96 -8.15 11.19
N ALA A 26 -4.75 -8.72 11.28
CA ALA A 26 -4.42 -9.81 12.20
C ALA A 26 -4.11 -9.33 13.61
N TRP A 27 -3.67 -8.09 13.78
CA TRP A 27 -3.12 -7.60 15.04
C TRP A 27 -4.04 -7.78 16.26
N PRO A 28 -5.36 -7.55 16.16
CA PRO A 28 -6.27 -7.77 17.28
C PRO A 28 -6.25 -9.19 17.85
N ALA A 29 -5.99 -10.19 17.01
CA ALA A 29 -5.86 -11.58 17.44
C ALA A 29 -4.39 -11.99 17.71
N MET A 30 -3.45 -11.47 16.93
CA MET A 30 -2.04 -11.83 16.97
C MET A 30 -1.30 -11.16 18.14
N GLY A 31 -1.54 -9.88 18.38
CA GLY A 31 -0.86 -9.11 19.44
C GLY A 31 -1.05 -9.72 20.84
N PRO A 32 -2.30 -9.92 21.30
CA PRO A 32 -2.57 -10.57 22.59
C PRO A 32 -2.01 -11.99 22.67
N ALA A 33 -2.09 -12.78 21.60
CA ALA A 33 -1.58 -14.16 21.54
C ALA A 33 -0.05 -14.24 21.71
N LEU A 34 0.68 -13.17 21.38
CA LEU A 34 2.13 -13.06 21.52
C LEU A 34 2.57 -12.19 22.71
N GLY A 35 1.62 -11.73 23.54
CA GLY A 35 1.90 -10.81 24.64
C GLY A 35 2.47 -9.46 24.19
N ALA A 36 2.21 -9.06 22.93
CA ALA A 36 2.73 -7.83 22.38
C ALA A 36 1.83 -6.63 22.68
N PRO A 37 2.41 -5.44 22.96
CA PRO A 37 1.62 -4.23 23.16
C PRO A 37 0.90 -3.81 21.87
N LEU A 38 -0.15 -2.98 21.99
CA LEU A 38 -0.86 -2.45 20.83
C LEU A 38 0.09 -1.77 19.84
N SER A 39 1.05 -0.98 20.32
CA SER A 39 2.07 -0.30 19.50
C SER A 39 2.99 -1.26 18.71
N GLY A 40 3.00 -2.55 19.05
CA GLY A 40 3.83 -3.56 18.39
C GLY A 40 3.52 -3.69 16.89
N ALA A 41 2.26 -3.52 16.46
CA ALA A 41 1.91 -3.48 15.04
C ALA A 41 2.66 -2.36 14.30
N GLY A 42 2.75 -1.19 14.93
CA GLY A 42 3.51 -0.06 14.41
C GLY A 42 5.01 -0.37 14.29
N ALA A 43 5.60 -1.05 15.26
CA ALA A 43 7.01 -1.44 15.22
C ALA A 43 7.30 -2.43 14.07
N VAL A 44 6.47 -3.47 13.92
CA VAL A 44 6.59 -4.42 12.79
C VAL A 44 6.40 -3.71 11.44
N SER A 45 5.40 -2.84 11.33
CA SER A 45 5.14 -2.03 10.13
C SER A 45 6.32 -1.12 9.79
N LEU A 46 6.96 -0.49 10.80
CA LEU A 46 8.15 0.33 10.62
C LEU A 46 9.30 -0.47 10.00
N ILE A 47 9.54 -1.69 10.48
CA ILE A 47 10.59 -2.56 9.96
C ILE A 47 10.28 -2.99 8.52
N ILE A 48 9.03 -3.40 8.23
CA ILE A 48 8.59 -3.77 6.89
C ILE A 48 8.79 -2.59 5.93
N THR A 49 8.26 -1.41 6.27
CA THR A 49 8.34 -0.22 5.41
C THR A 49 9.79 0.24 5.23
N GLY A 50 10.62 0.19 6.27
CA GLY A 50 12.04 0.46 6.18
C GLY A 50 12.76 -0.48 5.22
N GLY A 51 12.48 -1.78 5.30
CA GLY A 51 12.98 -2.79 4.37
C GLY A 51 12.52 -2.54 2.93
N THR A 52 11.24 -2.16 2.75
CA THR A 52 10.65 -1.81 1.43
C THR A 52 11.39 -0.62 0.81
N ILE A 53 11.64 0.44 1.57
CA ILE A 53 12.39 1.61 1.10
C ILE A 53 13.80 1.22 0.67
N VAL A 54 14.52 0.49 1.53
CA VAL A 54 15.90 0.05 1.24
C VAL A 54 15.94 -0.77 -0.04
N SER A 55 15.09 -1.79 -0.17
CA SER A 55 15.11 -2.66 -1.35
C SER A 55 14.68 -1.94 -2.63
N SER A 56 13.72 -1.01 -2.55
CA SER A 56 13.31 -0.17 -3.68
C SER A 56 14.44 0.73 -4.18
N LEU A 57 15.23 1.33 -3.29
CA LEU A 57 16.39 2.15 -3.65
C LEU A 57 17.49 1.35 -4.38
N PHE A 58 17.66 0.08 -4.02
CA PHE A 58 18.63 -0.81 -4.65
C PHE A 58 18.08 -1.61 -5.84
N SER A 59 16.77 -1.57 -6.08
CA SER A 59 16.07 -2.36 -7.10
C SER A 59 16.68 -2.20 -8.50
N GLY A 60 17.01 -0.98 -8.93
CA GLY A 60 17.64 -0.74 -10.22
C GLY A 60 19.01 -1.41 -10.39
N ARG A 61 19.84 -1.47 -9.31
CA ARG A 61 21.11 -2.20 -9.33
C ARG A 61 20.90 -3.71 -9.39
N LEU A 62 19.90 -4.20 -8.64
CA LEU A 62 19.54 -5.62 -8.60
C LEU A 62 18.97 -6.09 -9.94
N ILE A 63 18.11 -5.28 -10.57
CA ILE A 63 17.55 -5.58 -11.90
C ILE A 63 18.66 -5.69 -12.94
N ARG A 64 19.62 -4.77 -12.96
CA ARG A 64 20.78 -4.85 -13.88
C ARG A 64 21.59 -6.13 -13.68
N LYS A 65 21.78 -6.60 -12.45
CA LYS A 65 22.56 -7.81 -12.15
C LYS A 65 21.80 -9.10 -12.38
N LEU A 66 20.57 -9.18 -11.91
CA LEU A 66 19.77 -10.42 -11.86
C LEU A 66 18.75 -10.53 -12.99
N GLY A 67 18.30 -9.38 -13.52
CA GLY A 67 17.12 -9.25 -14.38
C GLY A 67 15.82 -9.23 -13.58
N THR A 68 14.77 -8.63 -14.15
CA THR A 68 13.46 -8.45 -13.49
C THR A 68 12.85 -9.77 -13.04
N GLY A 69 12.88 -10.81 -13.88
CA GLY A 69 12.26 -12.10 -13.55
C GLY A 69 12.89 -12.81 -12.36
N LYS A 70 14.22 -12.87 -12.28
CA LYS A 70 14.91 -13.50 -11.14
C LYS A 70 14.68 -12.68 -9.86
N LEU A 71 14.74 -11.36 -9.96
CA LEU A 71 14.48 -10.48 -8.83
C LEU A 71 13.07 -10.70 -8.29
N THR A 72 12.05 -10.73 -9.17
CA THR A 72 10.66 -10.99 -8.79
C THR A 72 10.52 -12.36 -8.11
N CYS A 73 11.09 -13.42 -8.67
CA CYS A 73 11.03 -14.76 -8.11
C CYS A 73 11.66 -14.82 -6.69
N ILE A 74 12.85 -14.26 -6.51
CA ILE A 74 13.55 -14.22 -5.21
C ILE A 74 12.72 -13.41 -4.20
N SER A 75 12.19 -12.27 -4.61
CA SER A 75 11.40 -11.39 -3.75
C SER A 75 10.10 -12.05 -3.27
N VAL A 76 9.37 -12.72 -4.17
CA VAL A 76 8.15 -13.46 -3.80
C VAL A 76 8.49 -14.66 -2.90
N ALA A 77 9.61 -15.35 -3.14
CA ALA A 77 10.07 -16.41 -2.25
C ALA A 77 10.43 -15.88 -0.84
N MET A 78 11.08 -14.71 -0.75
CA MET A 78 11.40 -14.06 0.52
C MET A 78 10.14 -13.68 1.30
N THR A 79 9.14 -13.09 0.63
CA THR A 79 7.87 -12.75 1.28
C THR A 79 7.10 -14.01 1.70
N ALA A 80 7.06 -15.03 0.85
CA ALA A 80 6.43 -16.32 1.16
C ALA A 80 7.07 -17.00 2.40
N GLY A 81 8.41 -17.03 2.45
CA GLY A 81 9.16 -17.56 3.59
C GLY A 81 8.95 -16.76 4.87
N ALA A 82 8.94 -15.43 4.77
CA ALA A 82 8.64 -14.55 5.91
C ALA A 82 7.22 -14.81 6.46
N LEU A 83 6.21 -14.92 5.60
CA LEU A 83 4.83 -15.21 6.01
C LEU A 83 4.69 -16.61 6.63
N LEU A 84 5.41 -17.62 6.12
CA LEU A 84 5.50 -18.92 6.76
C LEU A 84 6.08 -18.78 8.17
N GLY A 85 7.16 -18.03 8.31
CA GLY A 85 7.76 -17.76 9.59
C GLY A 85 6.85 -16.99 10.55
N PHE A 86 6.03 -16.04 10.03
CA PHE A 86 4.99 -15.37 10.82
C PHE A 86 3.96 -16.37 11.35
N SER A 87 3.51 -17.32 10.51
CA SER A 87 2.56 -18.35 10.94
C SER A 87 3.10 -19.24 12.09
N LEU A 88 4.40 -19.41 12.16
CA LEU A 88 5.11 -20.23 13.15
C LEU A 88 5.69 -19.39 14.32
N ALA A 89 5.51 -18.06 14.31
CA ALA A 89 6.16 -17.15 15.25
C ALA A 89 5.83 -17.48 16.73
N PRO A 90 6.83 -17.77 17.57
CA PRO A 90 6.63 -18.07 18.98
C PRO A 90 6.54 -16.80 19.83
N SER A 91 7.04 -15.65 19.33
CA SER A 91 7.16 -14.42 20.10
C SER A 91 7.11 -13.17 19.20
N PHE A 92 6.87 -12.02 19.80
CA PHE A 92 6.90 -10.72 19.12
C PHE A 92 8.26 -10.41 18.46
N GLY A 93 9.37 -10.72 19.13
CA GLY A 93 10.72 -10.53 18.58
C GLY A 93 10.96 -11.31 17.29
N TRP A 94 10.34 -12.48 17.17
CA TRP A 94 10.38 -13.30 15.95
C TRP A 94 9.67 -12.62 14.78
N LEU A 95 8.53 -11.95 15.04
CA LEU A 95 7.86 -11.15 14.02
C LEU A 95 8.74 -10.00 13.52
N CYS A 96 9.40 -9.29 14.44
CA CYS A 96 10.31 -8.19 14.08
C CYS A 96 11.48 -8.67 13.21
N LEU A 97 12.05 -9.84 13.53
CA LEU A 97 13.11 -10.44 12.71
C LEU A 97 12.65 -10.76 11.30
N LEU A 98 11.49 -11.39 11.17
CA LEU A 98 10.92 -11.80 9.89
C LEU A 98 10.29 -10.65 9.10
N ALA A 99 9.99 -9.52 9.73
CA ALA A 99 9.56 -8.30 9.08
C ALA A 99 10.64 -7.74 8.12
N VAL A 100 11.93 -8.01 8.40
CA VAL A 100 13.04 -7.57 7.55
C VAL A 100 12.97 -8.23 6.16
N PRO A 101 13.01 -9.57 6.01
CA PRO A 101 12.90 -10.20 4.69
C PRO A 101 11.54 -9.94 4.04
N LEU A 102 10.44 -9.76 4.80
CA LEU A 102 9.14 -9.40 4.27
C LEU A 102 9.19 -8.03 3.55
N GLY A 103 9.74 -7.02 4.21
CA GLY A 103 9.87 -5.68 3.63
C GLY A 103 10.84 -5.63 2.45
N LEU A 104 12.01 -6.27 2.57
CA LEU A 104 13.00 -6.33 1.49
C LEU A 104 12.43 -7.00 0.23
N GLY A 105 11.67 -8.08 0.38
CA GLY A 105 11.00 -8.75 -0.72
C GLY A 105 9.93 -7.88 -1.37
N ALA A 106 9.05 -7.27 -0.57
CA ALA A 106 7.96 -6.44 -1.06
C ALA A 106 8.46 -5.26 -1.92
N GLY A 107 9.43 -4.49 -1.44
CA GLY A 107 9.90 -3.31 -2.15
C GLY A 107 10.64 -3.61 -3.46
N ALA A 108 11.38 -4.70 -3.52
CA ALA A 108 12.12 -5.07 -4.74
C ALA A 108 11.17 -5.52 -5.86
N VAL A 109 10.10 -6.28 -5.54
CA VAL A 109 9.11 -6.70 -6.53
C VAL A 109 8.24 -5.54 -6.99
N ASP A 110 7.82 -4.68 -6.07
CA ASP A 110 7.01 -3.49 -6.41
C ASP A 110 7.77 -2.59 -7.39
N ALA A 111 8.96 -2.14 -7.03
CA ALA A 111 9.77 -1.27 -7.90
C ALA A 111 10.11 -1.95 -9.24
N GLY A 112 10.46 -3.24 -9.22
CA GLY A 112 10.86 -3.97 -10.43
C GLY A 112 9.74 -4.15 -11.43
N LEU A 113 8.55 -4.54 -10.98
CA LEU A 113 7.41 -4.77 -11.88
C LEU A 113 6.76 -3.47 -12.34
N ASN A 114 6.70 -2.42 -11.48
CA ASN A 114 6.25 -1.10 -11.90
C ASN A 114 7.13 -0.54 -13.02
N GLN A 115 8.46 -0.61 -12.87
CA GLN A 115 9.40 -0.19 -13.91
C GLN A 115 9.21 -1.00 -15.19
N TYR A 116 9.08 -2.32 -15.07
CA TYR A 116 8.90 -3.20 -16.22
C TYR A 116 7.64 -2.86 -17.00
N VAL A 117 6.49 -2.69 -16.32
CA VAL A 117 5.22 -2.32 -16.97
C VAL A 117 5.28 -0.93 -17.58
N ALA A 118 5.94 0.03 -16.91
CA ALA A 118 6.08 1.39 -17.44
C ALA A 118 6.87 1.44 -18.76
N VAL A 119 7.88 0.57 -18.94
CA VAL A 119 8.73 0.53 -20.13
C VAL A 119 8.10 -0.27 -21.28
N HIS A 120 7.39 -1.37 -20.97
CA HIS A 120 6.98 -2.35 -21.99
C HIS A 120 5.49 -2.32 -22.34
N TYR A 121 4.66 -1.67 -21.53
CA TYR A 121 3.20 -1.69 -21.71
C TYR A 121 2.58 -0.29 -21.73
N ALA A 122 1.39 -0.16 -22.31
CA ALA A 122 0.64 1.09 -22.30
C ALA A 122 0.19 1.44 -20.85
N SER A 123 -0.01 2.74 -20.57
CA SER A 123 -0.40 3.27 -19.25
C SER A 123 -1.64 2.62 -18.63
N ARG A 124 -2.58 2.11 -19.44
CA ARG A 124 -3.74 1.33 -18.95
C ARG A 124 -3.34 0.09 -18.15
N HIS A 125 -2.22 -0.56 -18.51
CA HIS A 125 -1.75 -1.75 -17.79
C HIS A 125 -1.16 -1.41 -16.43
N MET A 126 -0.62 -0.20 -16.25
CA MET A 126 -0.22 0.30 -14.95
C MET A 126 -1.43 0.43 -14.00
N ASN A 127 -2.54 0.99 -14.49
CA ASN A 127 -3.78 1.09 -13.70
C ASN A 127 -4.31 -0.30 -13.32
N TRP A 128 -4.30 -1.25 -14.24
CA TRP A 128 -4.74 -2.63 -13.97
C TRP A 128 -3.81 -3.35 -12.98
N LEU A 129 -2.51 -3.07 -13.06
CA LEU A 129 -1.53 -3.57 -12.09
C LEU A 129 -1.90 -3.17 -10.67
N HIS A 130 -2.17 -1.88 -10.45
CA HIS A 130 -2.59 -1.38 -9.12
C HIS A 130 -3.99 -1.84 -8.71
N CYS A 131 -4.89 -2.10 -9.65
CA CYS A 131 -6.15 -2.79 -9.35
C CYS A 131 -5.91 -4.22 -8.86
N CYS A 132 -4.98 -4.95 -9.49
CA CYS A 132 -4.60 -6.29 -9.04
C CYS A 132 -4.02 -6.29 -7.63
N TRP A 133 -3.16 -5.31 -7.29
CA TRP A 133 -2.72 -5.10 -5.90
C TRP A 133 -3.92 -4.92 -4.95
N GLY A 134 -4.88 -4.08 -5.32
CA GLY A 134 -6.08 -3.85 -4.52
C GLY A 134 -6.95 -5.11 -4.33
N VAL A 135 -7.03 -5.98 -5.34
CA VAL A 135 -7.67 -7.29 -5.19
C VAL A 135 -6.97 -8.12 -4.13
N GLY A 136 -5.63 -8.20 -4.17
CA GLY A 136 -4.83 -8.88 -3.15
C GLY A 136 -5.04 -8.28 -1.76
N ALA A 137 -4.97 -6.96 -1.64
CA ALA A 137 -5.18 -6.26 -0.39
C ALA A 137 -6.59 -6.44 0.19
N THR A 138 -7.61 -6.63 -0.65
CA THR A 138 -8.97 -6.98 -0.23
C THR A 138 -9.06 -8.43 0.24
N MET A 139 -8.42 -9.35 -0.49
CA MET A 139 -8.51 -10.80 -0.20
C MET A 139 -7.75 -11.19 1.07
N GLY A 140 -6.64 -10.50 1.41
CA GLY A 140 -5.86 -10.80 2.62
C GLY A 140 -6.71 -10.83 3.89
N PRO A 141 -7.40 -9.73 4.26
CA PRO A 141 -8.27 -9.68 5.43
C PRO A 141 -9.48 -10.63 5.35
N LEU A 142 -10.01 -10.91 4.15
CA LEU A 142 -11.10 -11.87 3.97
C LEU A 142 -10.65 -13.30 4.27
N ILE A 143 -9.47 -13.71 3.76
CA ILE A 143 -8.88 -15.02 4.07
C ILE A 143 -8.64 -15.13 5.57
N LEU A 144 -8.08 -14.09 6.18
CA LEU A 144 -7.85 -14.06 7.63
C LEU A 144 -9.16 -14.16 8.42
N SER A 145 -10.18 -13.39 8.05
CA SER A 145 -11.52 -13.44 8.67
C SER A 145 -12.10 -14.86 8.62
N ALA A 146 -12.01 -15.53 7.48
CA ALA A 146 -12.46 -16.91 7.33
C ALA A 146 -11.67 -17.89 8.22
N CYS A 147 -10.34 -17.73 8.31
CA CYS A 147 -9.51 -18.57 9.18
C CYS A 147 -9.83 -18.35 10.68
N LEU A 148 -10.06 -17.09 11.09
CA LEU A 148 -10.44 -16.76 12.45
C LEU A 148 -11.81 -17.35 12.81
N SER A 149 -12.80 -17.19 11.93
CA SER A 149 -14.16 -17.72 12.12
C SER A 149 -14.20 -19.27 12.11
N GLY A 150 -13.31 -19.90 11.34
CA GLY A 150 -13.18 -21.36 11.28
C GLY A 150 -12.37 -21.98 12.43
N GLY A 151 -11.92 -21.20 13.42
CA GLY A 151 -11.17 -21.69 14.57
C GLY A 151 -9.68 -21.96 14.32
N GLY A 152 -9.17 -21.72 13.09
CA GLY A 152 -7.74 -21.91 12.76
C GLY A 152 -6.82 -20.77 13.22
N GLY A 153 -7.41 -19.65 13.61
CA GLY A 153 -6.72 -18.49 14.14
C GLY A 153 -5.87 -17.73 13.11
N TRP A 154 -5.17 -16.70 13.59
CA TRP A 154 -4.34 -15.84 12.75
C TRP A 154 -3.16 -16.57 12.09
N ARG A 155 -2.62 -17.61 12.75
CA ARG A 155 -1.52 -18.43 12.22
C ARG A 155 -1.90 -19.12 10.91
N GLN A 156 -3.13 -19.67 10.85
CA GLN A 156 -3.66 -20.29 9.64
C GLN A 156 -3.82 -19.27 8.50
N GLY A 157 -4.26 -18.04 8.81
CA GLY A 157 -4.36 -16.97 7.82
C GLY A 157 -3.01 -16.66 7.15
N TYR A 158 -1.95 -16.51 7.93
CA TYR A 158 -0.59 -16.33 7.41
C TYR A 158 -0.09 -17.55 6.64
N LEU A 159 -0.37 -18.76 7.11
CA LEU A 159 0.01 -20.00 6.43
C LEU A 159 -0.66 -20.11 5.04
N VAL A 160 -1.96 -19.86 4.94
CA VAL A 160 -2.71 -19.91 3.67
C VAL A 160 -2.11 -18.94 2.66
N ILE A 161 -1.85 -17.70 3.08
CA ILE A 161 -1.26 -16.70 2.18
C ILE A 161 0.18 -17.07 1.81
N SER A 162 0.96 -17.62 2.73
CA SER A 162 2.29 -18.14 2.44
C SER A 162 2.24 -19.25 1.37
N VAL A 163 1.32 -20.20 1.48
CA VAL A 163 1.15 -21.29 0.49
C VAL A 163 0.79 -20.71 -0.88
N ILE A 164 -0.10 -19.72 -0.94
CA ILE A 164 -0.45 -19.05 -2.19
C ILE A 164 0.81 -18.41 -2.82
N GLN A 165 1.64 -17.73 -2.02
CA GLN A 165 2.86 -17.10 -2.51
C GLN A 165 3.94 -18.12 -2.91
N TRP A 166 4.09 -19.23 -2.19
CA TRP A 166 4.97 -20.31 -2.59
C TRP A 166 4.54 -20.94 -3.91
N THR A 167 3.23 -21.13 -4.11
CA THR A 167 2.69 -21.62 -5.39
C THR A 167 3.05 -20.67 -6.53
N LEU A 168 2.89 -19.36 -6.32
CA LEU A 168 3.30 -18.35 -7.31
C LEU A 168 4.82 -18.36 -7.53
N THR A 169 5.62 -18.52 -6.48
CA THR A 169 7.08 -18.63 -6.59
C THR A 169 7.48 -19.77 -7.53
N VAL A 170 6.84 -20.93 -7.40
CA VAL A 170 7.08 -22.09 -8.29
C VAL A 170 6.70 -21.73 -9.73
N VAL A 171 5.56 -21.09 -9.96
CA VAL A 171 5.13 -20.65 -11.31
C VAL A 171 6.13 -19.65 -11.89
N LEU A 172 6.59 -18.68 -11.09
CA LEU A 172 7.60 -17.69 -11.50
C LEU A 172 8.95 -18.38 -11.84
N LEU A 173 9.34 -19.39 -11.08
CA LEU A 173 10.58 -20.13 -11.33
C LEU A 173 10.56 -20.81 -12.71
N PHE A 174 9.44 -21.46 -13.07
CA PHE A 174 9.26 -22.05 -14.39
C PHE A 174 9.16 -21.03 -15.53
N SER A 175 8.76 -19.79 -15.23
CA SER A 175 8.69 -18.70 -16.21
C SER A 175 10.06 -18.04 -16.51
N LEU A 176 11.09 -18.24 -15.68
CA LEU A 176 12.39 -17.57 -15.79
C LEU A 176 13.04 -17.64 -17.18
N PRO A 177 12.95 -18.74 -17.96
CA PRO A 177 13.52 -18.76 -19.31
C PRO A 177 12.91 -17.71 -20.26
N GLN A 178 11.66 -17.33 -20.03
CA GLN A 178 10.95 -16.34 -20.86
C GLN A 178 11.44 -14.90 -20.58
N TRP A 179 11.81 -14.60 -19.33
CA TRP A 179 12.35 -13.29 -18.93
C TRP A 179 13.74 -12.99 -19.50
N LYS A 180 14.50 -14.00 -19.87
CA LYS A 180 15.84 -13.84 -20.44
C LYS A 180 15.82 -13.26 -21.86
N ARG A 181 14.75 -13.49 -22.64
CA ARG A 181 14.64 -13.00 -24.03
C ARG A 181 14.41 -11.49 -24.11
N GLU A 182 13.89 -10.87 -23.06
CA GLU A 182 13.54 -9.44 -23.06
C GLU A 182 14.66 -8.56 -22.51
N ARG A 183 15.56 -9.09 -21.71
CA ARG A 183 16.70 -8.35 -21.14
C ARG A 183 17.59 -7.68 -22.20
N ALA A 184 17.76 -8.30 -23.34
CA ALA A 184 18.55 -7.77 -24.46
C ALA A 184 17.94 -6.51 -25.09
N ALA A 185 16.61 -6.29 -24.91
CA ALA A 185 15.90 -5.13 -25.43
C ALA A 185 15.90 -3.93 -24.45
N GLU A 186 16.08 -4.19 -23.15
CA GLU A 186 16.07 -3.15 -22.10
C GLU A 186 17.36 -2.28 -22.07
N GLU A 187 18.50 -2.84 -22.43
CA GLU A 187 19.79 -2.15 -22.38
C GLU A 187 19.89 -0.95 -23.35
N ALA A 188 18.95 -0.83 -24.29
CA ALA A 188 18.97 0.18 -25.36
C ALA A 188 18.20 1.49 -25.06
N LYS A 189 17.48 1.62 -23.92
CA LYS A 189 16.50 2.70 -23.69
C LYS A 189 16.72 3.59 -22.46
N GLN A 190 17.89 3.69 -21.87
CA GLN A 190 18.12 4.65 -20.80
C GLN A 190 18.36 6.07 -21.35
N MET A 191 17.37 6.95 -21.16
CA MET A 191 17.54 8.41 -21.38
C MET A 191 18.01 9.07 -20.08
N ASP A 192 19.15 9.74 -20.16
CA ASP A 192 19.69 10.60 -19.08
C ASP A 192 18.79 11.84 -18.90
N ALA A 193 18.19 11.96 -17.72
CA ALA A 193 17.58 13.21 -17.28
C ALA A 193 18.65 14.10 -16.66
N GLY A 194 18.83 15.30 -17.23
CA GLY A 194 19.78 16.28 -16.71
C GLY A 194 19.51 16.68 -15.24
N PRO A 195 20.44 17.36 -14.53
CA PRO A 195 20.35 17.65 -13.11
C PRO A 195 19.26 18.68 -12.82
N VAL A 196 18.06 18.22 -12.46
CA VAL A 196 16.96 19.05 -11.96
C VAL A 196 17.01 19.07 -10.43
N ARG A 197 16.75 20.24 -9.82
CA ARG A 197 16.58 20.40 -8.35
C ARG A 197 15.09 20.50 -7.99
N PRO A 198 14.37 19.38 -7.75
CA PRO A 198 12.93 19.38 -7.58
C PRO A 198 12.45 20.26 -6.43
N LEU A 199 13.21 20.33 -5.32
CA LEU A 199 12.83 21.09 -4.12
C LEU A 199 12.87 22.61 -4.29
N ALA A 200 13.53 23.12 -5.34
CA ALA A 200 13.61 24.54 -5.64
C ALA A 200 12.40 25.04 -6.47
N LEU A 201 11.59 24.14 -7.00
CA LEU A 201 10.43 24.51 -7.83
C LEU A 201 9.30 25.12 -6.98
N PRO A 202 8.61 26.16 -7.48
CA PRO A 202 7.44 26.74 -6.80
C PRO A 202 6.39 25.65 -6.50
N GLY A 203 5.80 25.69 -5.32
CA GLY A 203 4.76 24.70 -4.93
C GLY A 203 5.24 23.28 -4.62
N ALA A 204 6.50 22.94 -4.95
CA ALA A 204 7.05 21.59 -4.76
C ALA A 204 6.88 21.07 -3.33
N LYS A 205 7.28 21.87 -2.32
CA LYS A 205 7.17 21.45 -0.91
C LYS A 205 5.74 21.09 -0.51
N SER A 206 4.76 21.89 -0.93
CA SER A 206 3.34 21.59 -0.63
C SER A 206 2.86 20.34 -1.36
N ALA A 207 3.27 20.14 -2.62
CA ALA A 207 2.96 18.93 -3.37
C ALA A 207 3.55 17.67 -2.70
N LEU A 208 4.80 17.73 -2.22
CA LEU A 208 5.45 16.61 -1.51
C LEU A 208 4.72 16.26 -0.22
N VAL A 209 4.32 17.26 0.55
CA VAL A 209 3.57 17.06 1.81
C VAL A 209 2.18 16.47 1.55
N CYS A 210 1.55 16.73 0.39
CA CYS A 210 0.32 16.04 0.00
C CYS A 210 0.51 14.53 -0.10
N PHE A 211 1.60 14.08 -0.74
CA PHE A 211 1.91 12.64 -0.84
C PHE A 211 2.16 12.01 0.53
N LEU A 212 2.85 12.71 1.43
CA LEU A 212 3.06 12.27 2.80
C LEU A 212 1.71 12.06 3.51
N PHE A 213 0.84 13.07 3.53
CA PHE A 213 -0.45 12.98 4.21
C PHE A 213 -1.39 11.94 3.59
N TYR A 214 -1.40 11.82 2.26
CA TYR A 214 -2.20 10.81 1.60
C TYR A 214 -1.78 9.39 2.03
N CYS A 215 -0.49 9.07 1.91
CA CYS A 215 0.03 7.76 2.29
C CYS A 215 -0.09 7.49 3.79
N ALA A 216 0.10 8.52 4.62
CA ALA A 216 -0.18 8.43 6.06
C ALA A 216 -1.64 8.06 6.34
N MET A 217 -2.60 8.64 5.61
CA MET A 217 -4.02 8.34 5.78
C MET A 217 -4.36 6.91 5.37
N GLU A 218 -3.91 6.50 4.17
CA GLU A 218 -4.16 5.16 3.64
C GLU A 218 -3.56 4.09 4.56
N SER A 219 -2.27 4.20 4.90
CA SER A 219 -1.56 3.21 5.71
C SER A 219 -2.01 3.17 7.17
N THR A 220 -2.35 4.33 7.77
CA THR A 220 -2.86 4.37 9.15
C THR A 220 -4.24 3.73 9.24
N THR A 221 -5.10 3.98 8.25
CA THR A 221 -6.42 3.34 8.18
C THR A 221 -6.29 1.83 8.05
N GLY A 222 -5.45 1.35 7.13
CA GLY A 222 -5.23 -0.08 6.90
C GLY A 222 -4.61 -0.80 8.10
N LEU A 223 -3.62 -0.20 8.75
CA LEU A 223 -2.93 -0.81 9.88
C LEU A 223 -3.78 -0.83 11.15
N TRP A 224 -4.53 0.24 11.43
CA TRP A 224 -5.19 0.43 12.73
C TRP A 224 -6.71 0.25 12.70
N GLY A 225 -7.32 0.13 11.51
CA GLY A 225 -8.77 0.01 11.37
C GLY A 225 -9.35 -1.19 12.13
N SER A 226 -8.74 -2.38 12.06
CA SER A 226 -9.19 -3.55 12.81
C SER A 226 -8.99 -3.38 14.32
N SER A 227 -7.88 -2.78 14.76
CA SER A 227 -7.62 -2.49 16.18
C SER A 227 -8.60 -1.45 16.74
N TYR A 228 -9.01 -0.46 15.94
CA TYR A 228 -10.09 0.48 16.30
C TYR A 228 -11.43 -0.25 16.45
N LEU A 229 -11.78 -1.10 15.50
CA LEU A 229 -13.04 -1.87 15.55
C LEU A 229 -13.11 -2.77 16.77
N THR A 230 -12.02 -3.45 17.11
CA THR A 230 -12.00 -4.35 18.27
C THR A 230 -11.90 -3.59 19.59
N GLY A 231 -10.94 -2.68 19.70
CA GLY A 231 -10.60 -2.01 20.96
C GLY A 231 -11.56 -0.89 21.36
N ALA A 232 -12.14 -0.17 20.37
CA ALA A 232 -13.02 0.97 20.65
C ALA A 232 -14.49 0.70 20.36
N ARG A 233 -14.81 -0.23 19.46
CA ARG A 233 -16.19 -0.51 19.04
C ARG A 233 -16.68 -1.90 19.47
N GLY A 234 -15.84 -2.72 20.14
CA GLY A 234 -16.20 -4.04 20.64
C GLY A 234 -16.51 -5.09 19.55
N VAL A 235 -16.04 -4.89 18.32
CA VAL A 235 -16.25 -5.82 17.21
C VAL A 235 -15.32 -7.02 17.38
N PRO A 236 -15.80 -8.27 17.28
CA PRO A 236 -14.94 -9.44 17.28
C PRO A 236 -13.86 -9.38 16.19
N ALA A 237 -12.66 -9.92 16.46
CA ALA A 237 -11.49 -9.81 15.59
C ALA A 237 -11.74 -10.37 14.18
N GLU A 238 -12.49 -11.46 14.06
CA GLU A 238 -12.87 -12.06 12.79
C GLU A 238 -13.75 -11.14 11.94
N ARG A 239 -14.71 -10.44 12.55
CA ARG A 239 -15.56 -9.45 11.87
C ARG A 239 -14.77 -8.18 11.53
N ALA A 240 -13.90 -7.73 12.43
CA ALA A 240 -13.06 -6.56 12.20
C ALA A 240 -12.14 -6.77 11.00
N ALA A 241 -11.52 -7.95 10.86
CA ALA A 241 -10.74 -8.33 9.69
C ALA A 241 -11.60 -8.32 8.41
N GLY A 242 -12.80 -8.89 8.45
CA GLY A 242 -13.72 -8.86 7.30
C GLY A 242 -14.19 -7.44 6.94
N TRP A 243 -14.41 -6.56 7.92
CA TRP A 243 -14.88 -5.20 7.66
C TRP A 243 -13.80 -4.27 7.12
N ILE A 244 -12.54 -4.42 7.56
CA ILE A 244 -11.45 -3.63 7.00
C ILE A 244 -11.17 -3.97 5.52
N SER A 245 -11.54 -5.17 5.06
CA SER A 245 -11.43 -5.50 3.64
C SER A 245 -12.25 -4.56 2.74
N LEU A 246 -13.33 -3.97 3.28
CA LEU A 246 -14.16 -2.99 2.55
C LEU A 246 -13.43 -1.68 2.28
N PHE A 247 -12.46 -1.30 3.12
CA PHE A 247 -11.56 -0.19 2.84
C PHE A 247 -10.73 -0.47 1.56
N TYR A 248 -10.11 -1.64 1.48
CA TYR A 248 -9.32 -2.02 0.31
C TYR A 248 -10.18 -2.28 -0.93
N LEU A 249 -11.37 -2.84 -0.76
CA LEU A 249 -12.36 -2.97 -1.83
C LEU A 249 -12.78 -1.58 -2.35
N GLY A 250 -12.99 -0.63 -1.43
CA GLY A 250 -13.25 0.77 -1.77
C GLY A 250 -12.13 1.40 -2.60
N ILE A 251 -10.87 1.18 -2.23
CA ILE A 251 -9.70 1.62 -3.02
C ILE A 251 -9.73 0.98 -4.41
N THR A 252 -9.93 -0.32 -4.50
CA THR A 252 -9.93 -1.07 -5.75
C THR A 252 -11.05 -0.60 -6.69
N ALA A 253 -12.29 -0.59 -6.19
CA ALA A 253 -13.45 -0.13 -6.94
C ALA A 253 -13.32 1.35 -7.32
N GLY A 254 -12.87 2.18 -6.39
CA GLY A 254 -12.67 3.60 -6.62
C GLY A 254 -11.60 3.90 -7.69
N ARG A 255 -10.50 3.12 -7.76
CA ARG A 255 -9.49 3.24 -8.83
C ARG A 255 -10.06 2.89 -10.19
N LEU A 256 -10.90 1.84 -10.27
CA LEU A 256 -11.62 1.51 -11.50
C LEU A 256 -12.56 2.65 -11.93
N LEU A 257 -13.38 3.14 -11.01
CA LEU A 257 -14.32 4.24 -11.27
C LEU A 257 -13.59 5.54 -11.63
N ALA A 258 -12.49 5.86 -10.96
CA ALA A 258 -11.67 7.04 -11.27
C ALA A 258 -11.13 6.99 -12.70
N GLY A 259 -10.73 5.82 -13.21
CA GLY A 259 -10.29 5.65 -14.58
C GLY A 259 -11.36 6.06 -15.62
N PHE A 260 -12.65 5.88 -15.33
CA PHE A 260 -13.74 6.37 -16.16
C PHE A 260 -14.06 7.85 -15.89
N ALA A 261 -13.94 8.28 -14.64
CA ALA A 261 -14.25 9.63 -14.19
C ALA A 261 -13.31 10.69 -14.79
N THR A 262 -12.04 10.33 -15.05
CA THR A 262 -11.05 11.20 -15.71
C THR A 262 -11.47 11.68 -17.12
N ARG A 263 -12.47 11.03 -17.72
CA ARG A 263 -13.06 11.50 -19.01
C ARG A 263 -13.94 12.73 -18.86
N ARG A 264 -14.46 13.01 -17.66
CA ARG A 264 -15.43 14.09 -17.40
C ARG A 264 -14.93 15.10 -16.37
N TRP A 265 -14.06 14.68 -15.44
CA TRP A 265 -13.58 15.48 -14.34
C TRP A 265 -12.06 15.62 -14.39
N ASP A 266 -11.57 16.81 -14.12
CA ASP A 266 -10.15 17.08 -13.99
C ASP A 266 -9.58 16.50 -12.69
N ASN A 267 -8.26 16.41 -12.61
CA ASN A 267 -7.57 15.83 -11.45
C ASN A 267 -7.82 16.63 -10.17
N LYS A 268 -7.99 17.97 -10.24
CA LYS A 268 -8.31 18.81 -9.07
C LYS A 268 -9.67 18.44 -8.48
N THR A 269 -10.68 18.27 -9.33
CA THR A 269 -12.02 17.83 -8.93
C THR A 269 -11.99 16.42 -8.33
N LEU A 270 -11.23 15.51 -8.92
CA LEU A 270 -11.08 14.14 -8.40
C LEU A 270 -10.42 14.12 -7.01
N ILE A 271 -9.39 14.95 -6.78
CA ILE A 271 -8.75 15.09 -5.46
C ILE A 271 -9.73 15.66 -4.44
N ARG A 272 -10.48 16.69 -4.78
CA ARG A 272 -11.48 17.30 -3.89
C ARG A 272 -12.62 16.32 -3.57
N LEU A 273 -13.13 15.62 -4.56
CA LEU A 273 -14.15 14.59 -4.34
C LEU A 273 -13.63 13.46 -3.45
N GLY A 274 -12.41 12.99 -3.73
CA GLY A 274 -11.75 11.97 -2.90
C GLY A 274 -11.58 12.41 -1.45
N THR A 275 -11.07 13.62 -1.21
CA THR A 275 -10.93 14.17 0.16
C THR A 275 -12.27 14.39 0.85
N ALA A 276 -13.33 14.79 0.12
CA ALA A 276 -14.67 14.92 0.66
C ALA A 276 -15.27 13.56 1.09
N LEU A 277 -15.10 12.52 0.26
CA LEU A 277 -15.50 11.15 0.60
C LEU A 277 -14.74 10.62 1.83
N CYS A 278 -13.41 10.87 1.90
CA CYS A 278 -12.62 10.57 3.08
C CYS A 278 -13.18 11.30 4.32
N GLY A 279 -13.52 12.57 4.19
CA GLY A 279 -14.14 13.36 5.26
C GLY A 279 -15.45 12.75 5.74
N GLY A 280 -16.32 12.33 4.82
CA GLY A 280 -17.55 11.59 5.14
C GLY A 280 -17.28 10.30 5.91
N GLY A 281 -16.30 9.51 5.47
CA GLY A 281 -15.88 8.29 6.17
C GLY A 281 -15.36 8.56 7.58
N VAL A 282 -14.49 9.56 7.75
CA VAL A 282 -13.98 9.98 9.07
C VAL A 282 -15.10 10.45 9.98
N LEU A 283 -16.04 11.25 9.46
CA LEU A 283 -17.19 11.72 10.23
C LEU A 283 -18.08 10.58 10.71
N LEU A 284 -18.32 9.56 9.87
CA LEU A 284 -19.07 8.37 10.28
C LEU A 284 -18.38 7.60 11.41
N LEU A 285 -17.04 7.60 11.46
CA LEU A 285 -16.28 6.96 12.56
C LEU A 285 -16.26 7.83 13.83
N LEU A 286 -16.30 9.16 13.72
CA LEU A 286 -16.30 10.11 14.83
C LEU A 286 -17.64 10.20 15.54
N LEU A 287 -18.73 10.12 14.80
CA LEU A 287 -20.07 10.22 15.35
C LEU A 287 -20.41 8.98 16.20
N PRO A 288 -21.19 9.14 17.28
CA PRO A 288 -21.63 8.03 18.14
C PRO A 288 -22.74 7.19 17.46
N LEU A 289 -22.46 6.72 16.24
CA LEU A 289 -23.38 5.92 15.46
C LEU A 289 -23.32 4.44 15.84
N PRO A 290 -24.36 3.66 15.56
CA PRO A 290 -24.33 2.21 15.75
C PRO A 290 -23.15 1.56 15.02
N VAL A 291 -22.59 0.50 15.60
CA VAL A 291 -21.37 -0.15 15.09
C VAL A 291 -21.48 -0.66 13.66
N TRP A 292 -22.68 -1.03 13.23
CA TRP A 292 -22.94 -1.50 11.86
C TRP A 292 -22.73 -0.44 10.76
N THR A 293 -22.53 0.85 11.13
CA THR A 293 -22.18 1.92 10.17
C THR A 293 -20.67 1.92 9.83
N ALA A 294 -19.84 1.29 10.65
CA ALA A 294 -18.38 1.28 10.46
C ALA A 294 -17.93 0.63 9.12
N PRO A 295 -18.53 -0.47 8.65
CA PRO A 295 -18.24 -0.99 7.30
C PRO A 295 -18.41 0.03 6.19
N ALA A 296 -19.51 0.81 6.23
CA ALA A 296 -19.76 1.87 5.24
C ALA A 296 -18.75 3.00 5.36
N ALA A 297 -18.31 3.36 6.58
CA ALA A 297 -17.28 4.36 6.80
C ALA A 297 -15.94 3.93 6.18
N PHE A 298 -15.50 2.68 6.37
CA PHE A 298 -14.28 2.16 5.77
C PHE A 298 -14.38 2.04 4.25
N ALA A 299 -15.51 1.60 3.71
CA ALA A 299 -15.73 1.59 2.26
C ALA A 299 -15.65 3.01 1.67
N LEU A 300 -16.22 3.99 2.35
CA LEU A 300 -16.20 5.39 1.93
C LEU A 300 -14.79 5.99 1.99
N LEU A 301 -14.03 5.67 3.05
CA LEU A 301 -12.62 6.04 3.17
C LEU A 301 -11.80 5.47 2.00
N GLY A 302 -12.00 4.19 1.67
CA GLY A 302 -11.32 3.55 0.55
C GLY A 302 -11.67 4.16 -0.79
N LEU A 303 -12.96 4.39 -1.06
CA LEU A 303 -13.43 5.07 -2.28
C LEU A 303 -12.84 6.48 -2.39
N GLY A 304 -12.73 7.20 -1.27
CA GLY A 304 -12.15 8.54 -1.24
C GLY A 304 -10.64 8.54 -1.48
N CYS A 305 -9.89 7.62 -0.89
CA CYS A 305 -8.45 7.48 -1.10
C CYS A 305 -8.10 7.14 -2.56
N ALA A 306 -8.96 6.37 -3.24
CA ALA A 306 -8.68 5.79 -4.54
C ALA A 306 -8.22 6.75 -5.64
N PRO A 307 -8.89 7.89 -5.91
CA PRO A 307 -8.51 8.81 -6.98
C PRO A 307 -7.37 9.75 -6.61
N ILE A 308 -7.06 9.96 -5.32
CA ILE A 308 -6.18 11.04 -4.87
C ILE A 308 -4.74 10.84 -5.36
N TYR A 309 -4.14 9.69 -5.07
CA TYR A 309 -2.74 9.42 -5.44
C TYR A 309 -2.50 9.45 -6.96
N PRO A 310 -3.29 8.72 -7.76
CA PRO A 310 -3.13 8.76 -9.21
C PRO A 310 -3.33 10.15 -9.80
N ALA A 311 -4.32 10.91 -9.32
CA ALA A 311 -4.58 12.26 -9.78
C ALA A 311 -3.44 13.23 -9.44
N MET A 312 -2.87 13.15 -8.21
CA MET A 312 -1.71 13.97 -7.83
C MET A 312 -0.49 13.64 -8.69
N LEU A 313 -0.24 12.36 -8.97
CA LEU A 313 0.89 11.94 -9.77
C LEU A 313 0.74 12.37 -11.24
N HIS A 314 -0.47 12.24 -11.79
CA HIS A 314 -0.79 12.60 -13.17
C HIS A 314 -0.69 14.13 -13.40
N GLU A 315 -0.92 14.95 -12.37
CA GLU A 315 -0.75 16.40 -12.45
C GLU A 315 0.72 16.86 -12.42
N THR A 316 1.67 16.00 -12.09
CA THR A 316 3.07 16.40 -11.92
C THR A 316 3.70 17.00 -13.18
N PRO A 317 3.54 16.43 -14.39
CA PRO A 317 4.04 17.05 -15.60
C PRO A 317 3.39 18.40 -15.91
N ASN A 318 2.08 18.53 -15.69
CA ASN A 318 1.34 19.78 -15.92
C ASN A 318 1.81 20.89 -14.99
N ARG A 319 2.14 20.54 -13.73
CA ARG A 319 2.51 21.49 -12.67
C ARG A 319 3.98 21.91 -12.68
N PHE A 320 4.87 20.99 -13.05
CA PHE A 320 6.33 21.18 -12.93
C PHE A 320 7.07 21.10 -14.26
N GLY A 321 6.36 20.84 -15.38
CA GLY A 321 6.93 20.65 -16.69
C GLY A 321 7.47 19.24 -16.93
N GLU A 322 7.53 18.83 -18.20
CA GLU A 322 7.94 17.46 -18.58
C GLU A 322 9.36 17.13 -18.15
N THR A 323 10.29 18.09 -18.28
CA THR A 323 11.71 17.91 -17.94
C THR A 323 11.97 17.68 -16.47
N ALA A 324 11.17 18.29 -15.57
CA ALA A 324 11.30 18.15 -14.14
C ALA A 324 10.41 17.03 -13.57
N SER A 325 9.44 16.54 -14.34
CA SER A 325 8.41 15.62 -13.84
C SER A 325 8.97 14.31 -13.29
N GLN A 326 9.94 13.69 -13.97
CA GLN A 326 10.52 12.42 -13.53
C GLN A 326 11.25 12.58 -12.19
N ALA A 327 12.07 13.62 -12.06
CA ALA A 327 12.78 13.89 -10.81
C ALA A 327 11.81 14.24 -9.68
N MET A 328 10.75 15.01 -9.99
CA MET A 328 9.72 15.39 -9.04
C MET A 328 8.90 14.19 -8.56
N MET A 329 8.48 13.29 -9.47
CA MET A 329 7.80 12.04 -9.11
C MET A 329 8.64 11.16 -8.19
N GLY A 330 9.96 11.06 -8.43
CA GLY A 330 10.86 10.33 -7.54
C GLY A 330 10.86 10.86 -6.10
N VAL A 331 10.91 12.19 -5.93
CA VAL A 331 10.85 12.82 -4.60
C VAL A 331 9.45 12.72 -3.98
N GLN A 332 8.39 12.79 -4.78
CA GLN A 332 7.00 12.57 -4.32
C GLN A 332 6.84 11.16 -3.75
N MET A 333 7.34 10.13 -4.45
CA MET A 333 7.30 8.75 -3.94
C MET A 333 8.13 8.58 -2.67
N ALA A 334 9.29 9.23 -2.56
CA ALA A 334 10.07 9.22 -1.33
C ALA A 334 9.30 9.84 -0.15
N CYS A 335 8.59 10.96 -0.37
CA CYS A 335 7.74 11.57 0.65
C CYS A 335 6.52 10.70 1.01
N ALA A 336 5.95 9.98 0.05
CA ALA A 336 4.92 8.98 0.30
C ALA A 336 5.41 7.89 1.28
N TYR A 337 6.62 7.36 1.05
CA TYR A 337 7.23 6.41 1.97
C TYR A 337 7.50 7.00 3.37
N VAL A 338 7.86 8.28 3.47
CA VAL A 338 8.00 8.95 4.78
C VAL A 338 6.65 8.97 5.51
N GLY A 339 5.55 9.23 4.83
CA GLY A 339 4.20 9.15 5.40
C GLY A 339 3.89 7.76 5.98
N ASN A 340 4.15 6.71 5.19
CA ASN A 340 3.96 5.31 5.61
C ASN A 340 4.88 4.90 6.79
N LEU A 341 6.10 5.43 6.80
CA LEU A 341 7.11 5.09 7.81
C LEU A 341 6.84 5.76 9.16
N THR A 342 6.28 6.95 9.17
CA THR A 342 6.22 7.81 10.37
C THR A 342 4.85 7.80 11.05
N VAL A 343 3.78 8.03 10.31
CA VAL A 343 2.45 8.28 10.92
C VAL A 343 1.81 7.02 11.52
N PRO A 344 1.78 5.85 10.85
CA PRO A 344 1.18 4.66 11.45
C PRO A 344 1.90 4.20 12.73
N PRO A 345 3.25 4.14 12.80
CA PRO A 345 3.94 3.82 14.05
C PRO A 345 3.74 4.88 15.14
N ALA A 346 3.76 6.18 14.79
CA ALA A 346 3.51 7.26 15.75
C ALA A 346 2.10 7.16 16.34
N PHE A 347 1.09 6.87 15.52
CA PHE A 347 -0.25 6.59 16.02
C PHE A 347 -0.27 5.37 16.95
N GLY A 348 0.50 4.32 16.65
CA GLY A 348 0.60 3.15 17.51
C GLY A 348 1.13 3.47 18.93
N LEU A 349 2.12 4.36 19.00
CA LEU A 349 2.62 4.86 20.30
C LEU A 349 1.53 5.68 21.01
N LEU A 350 0.86 6.58 20.31
CA LEU A 350 -0.24 7.36 20.86
C LEU A 350 -1.39 6.45 21.35
N ALA A 351 -1.78 5.48 20.53
CA ALA A 351 -2.85 4.54 20.85
C ALA A 351 -2.51 3.65 22.07
N GLY A 352 -1.24 3.43 22.36
CA GLY A 352 -0.78 2.76 23.57
C GLY A 352 -1.16 3.52 24.85
N TRP A 353 -1.31 4.86 24.76
CA TRP A 353 -1.66 5.72 25.90
C TRP A 353 -3.15 6.06 25.95
N VAL A 354 -3.74 6.41 24.81
CA VAL A 354 -5.13 6.91 24.73
C VAL A 354 -6.12 5.89 24.17
N GLY A 355 -5.65 4.73 23.77
CA GLY A 355 -6.43 3.67 23.13
C GLY A 355 -6.62 3.86 21.60
N ALA A 356 -7.02 2.79 20.93
CA ALA A 356 -7.28 2.78 19.49
C ALA A 356 -8.46 3.69 19.08
N GLY A 357 -9.30 4.11 20.01
CA GLY A 357 -10.41 5.04 19.81
C GLY A 357 -10.00 6.41 19.26
N ALA A 358 -8.72 6.80 19.38
CA ALA A 358 -8.18 8.03 18.83
C ALA A 358 -8.03 8.01 17.29
N LEU A 359 -8.19 6.85 16.62
CA LEU A 359 -7.98 6.71 15.18
C LEU A 359 -8.76 7.73 14.34
N PRO A 360 -10.07 7.96 14.52
CA PRO A 360 -10.81 8.91 13.69
C PRO A 360 -10.30 10.35 13.83
N VAL A 361 -9.85 10.74 15.02
CA VAL A 361 -9.27 12.06 15.27
C VAL A 361 -7.92 12.18 14.55
N CYS A 362 -7.08 11.16 14.62
CA CYS A 362 -5.82 11.12 13.87
C CYS A 362 -6.06 11.25 12.36
N LEU A 363 -7.01 10.49 11.81
CA LEU A 363 -7.37 10.54 10.39
C LEU A 363 -7.93 11.92 10.00
N LEU A 364 -8.70 12.57 10.88
CA LEU A 364 -9.19 13.93 10.63
C LEU A 364 -8.04 14.93 10.52
N LEU A 365 -7.06 14.87 11.41
CA LEU A 365 -5.88 15.75 11.38
C LEU A 365 -5.03 15.53 10.11
N VAL A 366 -4.81 14.26 9.75
CA VAL A 366 -4.09 13.90 8.52
C VAL A 366 -4.84 14.38 7.28
N LEU A 367 -6.17 14.20 7.24
CA LEU A 367 -7.02 14.68 6.16
C LEU A 367 -7.02 16.21 6.05
N ALA A 368 -7.10 16.91 7.17
CA ALA A 368 -7.01 18.37 7.19
C ALA A 368 -5.66 18.85 6.61
N GLY A 369 -4.55 18.21 6.98
CA GLY A 369 -3.24 18.47 6.40
C GLY A 369 -3.20 18.24 4.88
N LEU A 370 -3.78 17.13 4.41
CA LEU A 370 -3.88 16.82 2.99
C LEU A 370 -4.68 17.89 2.22
N VAL A 371 -5.85 18.28 2.72
CA VAL A 371 -6.72 19.30 2.10
C VAL A 371 -6.01 20.66 2.05
N LEU A 372 -5.44 21.10 3.18
CA LEU A 372 -4.74 22.39 3.24
C LEU A 372 -3.56 22.45 2.27
N CYS A 373 -2.75 21.40 2.22
CA CYS A 373 -1.61 21.34 1.30
C CYS A 373 -2.04 21.24 -0.15
N SER A 374 -3.09 20.47 -0.47
CA SER A 374 -3.63 20.34 -1.82
C SER A 374 -4.20 21.67 -2.33
N GLU A 375 -4.98 22.40 -1.52
CA GLU A 375 -5.51 23.72 -1.90
C GLU A 375 -4.40 24.77 -2.00
N ARG A 376 -3.35 24.66 -1.18
CA ARG A 376 -2.17 25.54 -1.32
C ARG A 376 -1.44 25.28 -2.65
N VAL A 377 -1.27 24.02 -3.06
CA VAL A 377 -0.71 23.67 -4.37
C VAL A 377 -1.57 24.26 -5.49
N ASN A 378 -2.89 24.11 -5.41
CA ASN A 378 -3.81 24.65 -6.40
C ASN A 378 -3.78 26.19 -6.50
N ARG A 379 -3.47 26.90 -5.39
CA ARG A 379 -3.30 28.38 -5.39
C ARG A 379 -1.98 28.84 -5.99
N ILE A 380 -0.92 28.04 -5.86
CA ILE A 380 0.43 28.40 -6.33
C ILE A 380 0.61 28.05 -7.81
N LEU A 381 0.05 26.92 -8.26
CA LEU A 381 0.34 26.30 -9.54
C LEU A 381 -0.92 26.15 -10.44
N GLY A 382 -2.06 26.52 -9.96
CA GLY A 382 -3.33 26.42 -10.66
C GLY A 382 -3.88 27.72 -11.00
#